data_676b40c5d97f00e18af68c036319df16
#
_entry.id   676b40c5d97f00e18af68c036319df16
#
_cell.length_a   1.000
_cell.length_b   1.000
_cell.length_c   1.000
_cell.angle_alpha   90.00
_cell.angle_beta   90.00
_cell.angle_gamma   90.00
#
_symmetry.space_group_name_H-M   'P 1'
#
loop_
_entity.id
_entity.type
_entity.pdbx_description
1 polymer ?
#
loop_
_entity_poly.entity_id
_entity_poly.type
_entity_poly.pdbx_seq_one_letter_code
_entity_poly.pdbx_strand_id
1 'polypeptide(L)'
;VEIAKALAKEPDAGRLPLLDKALAQETNDKIKTQLELARAATLLGSDDAAQRIAAAQALSLSATPETRLLLNERVTVEEDAKVKVALQAALRAMEGQLAWGERLGAAFSGISLGSILLLVALGLAITYGLMGVINMAHGELMMIGAYATYVVQGVFQKFFPGAFDWYLVA
;
A
#
# COMPACT_ATOMS: atom_id res chain seq x y z
N VAL A 1 -12.86 10.70 -2.62
CA VAL A 1 -11.82 9.84 -2.04
C VAL A 1 -10.78 10.67 -1.27
N GLU A 2 -10.19 11.72 -1.87
CA GLU A 2 -9.16 12.56 -1.22
C GLU A 2 -9.68 13.28 0.03
N ILE A 3 -10.91 13.81 -0.02
CA ILE A 3 -11.54 14.48 1.14
C ILE A 3 -11.76 13.48 2.29
N ALA A 4 -12.22 12.26 1.99
CA ALA A 4 -12.42 11.22 3.01
C ALA A 4 -11.10 10.79 3.66
N LYS A 5 -10.01 10.70 2.90
CA LYS A 5 -8.66 10.45 3.42
C LYS A 5 -8.14 11.60 4.29
N ALA A 6 -8.41 12.85 3.90
CA ALA A 6 -8.03 14.01 4.69
C ALA A 6 -8.78 14.04 6.03
N LEU A 7 -10.08 13.69 6.03
CA LEU A 7 -10.90 13.60 7.25
C LEU A 7 -10.42 12.51 8.23
N ALA A 8 -9.86 11.42 7.71
CA ALA A 8 -9.28 10.36 8.54
C ALA A 8 -7.96 10.78 9.22
N LYS A 9 -7.23 11.76 8.66
CA LYS A 9 -5.97 12.26 9.23
C LYS A 9 -6.17 13.24 10.38
N GLU A 10 -7.28 13.97 10.38
CA GLU A 10 -7.61 14.96 11.42
C GLU A 10 -8.99 14.62 12.02
N PRO A 11 -9.05 13.65 12.96
CA PRO A 11 -10.28 13.25 13.58
C PRO A 11 -10.85 14.37 14.45
N ASP A 12 -12.08 14.79 14.16
CA ASP A 12 -12.81 15.83 14.88
C ASP A 12 -14.23 15.34 15.21
N ALA A 13 -14.53 15.22 16.50
CA ALA A 13 -15.82 14.75 16.99
C ALA A 13 -17.02 15.58 16.46
N GLY A 14 -16.82 16.88 16.19
CA GLY A 14 -17.84 17.74 15.62
C GLY A 14 -18.26 17.34 14.20
N ARG A 15 -17.47 16.53 13.51
CA ARG A 15 -17.74 16.07 12.14
C ARG A 15 -18.54 14.76 12.07
N LEU A 16 -18.77 14.06 13.19
CA LEU A 16 -19.53 12.80 13.20
C LEU A 16 -20.90 12.90 12.53
N PRO A 17 -21.75 13.93 12.80
CA PRO A 17 -23.04 14.02 12.13
C PRO A 17 -22.95 14.18 10.61
N LEU A 18 -21.89 14.84 10.13
CA LEU A 18 -21.65 15.02 8.70
C LEU A 18 -21.20 13.71 8.05
N LEU A 19 -20.34 12.95 8.74
CA LEU A 19 -19.89 11.63 8.29
C LEU A 19 -21.06 10.63 8.23
N ASP A 20 -21.93 10.61 9.25
CA ASP A 20 -23.10 9.74 9.27
C ASP A 20 -24.09 10.10 8.14
N LYS A 21 -24.31 11.39 7.88
CA LYS A 21 -25.13 11.85 6.76
C LYS A 21 -24.53 11.49 5.41
N ALA A 22 -23.22 11.67 5.25
CA ALA A 22 -22.52 11.30 4.02
C ALA A 22 -22.58 9.79 3.77
N LEU A 23 -22.39 8.97 4.82
CA LEU A 23 -22.50 7.51 4.74
C LEU A 23 -23.91 7.04 4.33
N ALA A 24 -24.95 7.71 4.81
CA ALA A 24 -26.34 7.37 4.48
C ALA A 24 -26.70 7.68 3.01
N GLN A 25 -26.00 8.61 2.37
CA GLN A 25 -26.26 9.06 1.00
C GLN A 25 -25.29 8.48 -0.02
N GLU A 26 -24.17 7.91 0.43
CA GLU A 26 -23.13 7.38 -0.48
C GLU A 26 -23.50 6.00 -1.00
N THR A 27 -23.42 5.84 -2.32
CA THR A 27 -23.71 4.58 -3.03
C THR A 27 -22.45 3.89 -3.57
N ASN A 28 -21.35 4.61 -3.61
CA ASN A 28 -20.09 4.06 -4.09
C ASN A 28 -19.34 3.34 -2.94
N ASP A 29 -19.18 2.03 -3.05
CA ASP A 29 -18.56 1.20 -2.01
C ASP A 29 -17.15 1.66 -1.61
N LYS A 30 -16.34 2.14 -2.57
CA LYS A 30 -14.99 2.64 -2.27
C LYS A 30 -15.01 3.91 -1.42
N ILE A 31 -15.96 4.81 -1.71
CA ILE A 31 -16.09 6.05 -0.94
C ILE A 31 -16.69 5.75 0.42
N LYS A 32 -17.70 4.86 0.47
CA LYS A 32 -18.32 4.39 1.70
C LYS A 32 -17.30 3.80 2.67
N THR A 33 -16.43 2.91 2.20
CA THR A 33 -15.34 2.35 3.01
C THR A 33 -14.41 3.44 3.57
N GLN A 34 -14.07 4.45 2.77
CA GLN A 34 -13.22 5.56 3.25
C GLN A 34 -13.92 6.44 4.28
N LEU A 35 -15.22 6.66 4.13
CA LEU A 35 -16.04 7.41 5.11
C LEU A 35 -16.20 6.61 6.42
N GLU A 36 -16.39 5.29 6.33
CA GLU A 36 -16.43 4.40 7.50
C GLU A 36 -15.10 4.43 8.28
N LEU A 37 -13.96 4.43 7.58
CA LEU A 37 -12.65 4.58 8.20
C LEU A 37 -12.47 5.95 8.85
N ALA A 38 -12.88 7.02 8.19
CA ALA A 38 -12.82 8.37 8.76
C ALA A 38 -13.73 8.49 10.02
N ARG A 39 -14.91 7.89 9.97
CA ARG A 39 -15.81 7.81 11.13
C ARG A 39 -15.19 7.03 12.28
N ALA A 40 -14.61 5.87 11.99
CA ALA A 40 -13.92 5.05 12.99
C ALA A 40 -12.73 5.81 13.59
N ALA A 41 -11.91 6.48 12.78
CA ALA A 41 -10.82 7.32 13.27
C ALA A 41 -11.30 8.40 14.25
N THR A 42 -12.43 9.05 13.93
CA THR A 42 -13.04 10.07 14.82
C THR A 42 -13.56 9.45 16.12
N LEU A 43 -14.18 8.27 16.07
CA LEU A 43 -14.71 7.56 17.25
C LEU A 43 -13.62 7.02 18.18
N LEU A 44 -12.37 6.91 17.76
CA LEU A 44 -11.25 6.61 18.66
C LEU A 44 -11.06 7.69 19.75
N GLY A 45 -11.52 8.91 19.51
CA GLY A 45 -11.50 10.01 20.48
C GLY A 45 -12.76 10.12 21.34
N SER A 46 -13.74 9.22 21.21
CA SER A 46 -14.98 9.25 21.99
C SER A 46 -14.74 9.01 23.48
N ASP A 47 -15.56 9.63 24.33
CA ASP A 47 -15.58 9.39 25.77
C ASP A 47 -16.09 7.98 26.12
N ASP A 48 -16.90 7.38 25.24
CA ASP A 48 -17.45 6.04 25.42
C ASP A 48 -16.43 4.96 25.02
N ALA A 49 -16.00 4.15 26.00
CA ALA A 49 -15.08 3.05 25.80
C ALA A 49 -15.58 2.00 24.79
N ALA A 50 -16.90 1.75 24.74
CA ALA A 50 -17.47 0.80 23.79
C ALA A 50 -17.33 1.29 22.35
N GLN A 51 -17.51 2.58 22.12
CA GLN A 51 -17.31 3.20 20.80
C GLN A 51 -15.83 3.16 20.39
N ARG A 52 -14.90 3.41 21.30
CA ARG A 52 -13.48 3.31 21.03
C ARG A 52 -13.06 1.89 20.65
N ILE A 53 -13.60 0.86 21.32
CA ILE A 53 -13.35 -0.56 21.00
C ILE A 53 -13.89 -0.89 19.60
N ALA A 54 -15.14 -0.50 19.31
CA ALA A 54 -15.74 -0.74 17.98
C ALA A 54 -14.96 -0.01 16.87
N ALA A 55 -14.49 1.20 17.14
CA ALA A 55 -13.65 1.96 16.22
C ALA A 55 -12.31 1.26 15.94
N ALA A 56 -11.63 0.75 16.97
CA ALA A 56 -10.39 0.00 16.82
C ALA A 56 -10.59 -1.27 15.96
N GLN A 57 -11.70 -1.99 16.16
CA GLN A 57 -12.04 -3.16 15.37
C GLN A 57 -12.33 -2.80 13.90
N ALA A 58 -13.09 -1.74 13.66
CA ALA A 58 -13.37 -1.27 12.29
C ALA A 58 -12.09 -0.87 11.55
N LEU A 59 -11.20 -0.15 12.24
CA LEU A 59 -9.91 0.26 11.67
C LEU A 59 -8.96 -0.92 11.40
N SER A 60 -9.06 -2.02 12.16
CA SER A 60 -8.22 -3.20 11.95
C SER A 60 -8.46 -3.88 10.59
N LEU A 61 -9.61 -3.64 9.97
CA LEU A 61 -9.92 -4.16 8.64
C LEU A 61 -9.19 -3.40 7.52
N SER A 62 -8.70 -2.19 7.82
CA SER A 62 -7.95 -1.35 6.88
C SER A 62 -6.46 -1.43 7.16
N ALA A 63 -5.77 -2.39 6.57
CA ALA A 63 -4.33 -2.57 6.74
C ALA A 63 -3.52 -1.52 5.96
N THR A 64 -3.65 -0.23 6.35
CA THR A 64 -2.85 0.86 5.78
C THR A 64 -1.83 1.39 6.79
N PRO A 65 -0.68 1.93 6.32
CA PRO A 65 0.32 2.54 7.20
C PRO A 65 -0.25 3.68 8.06
N GLU A 66 -1.17 4.47 7.50
CA GLU A 66 -1.80 5.59 8.18
C GLU A 66 -2.67 5.12 9.35
N THR A 67 -3.50 4.08 9.11
CA THR A 67 -4.36 3.50 10.16
C THR A 67 -3.52 2.88 11.27
N ARG A 68 -2.39 2.23 10.92
CA ARG A 68 -1.46 1.68 11.90
C ARG A 68 -0.85 2.77 12.78
N LEU A 69 -0.43 3.89 12.19
CA LEU A 69 0.11 5.02 12.92
C LEU A 69 -0.91 5.56 13.93
N LEU A 70 -2.15 5.79 13.47
CA LEU A 70 -3.24 6.30 14.30
C LEU A 70 -3.53 5.39 15.51
N LEU A 71 -3.60 4.07 15.28
CA LEU A 71 -3.80 3.10 16.36
C LEU A 71 -2.61 3.06 17.35
N ASN A 72 -1.37 3.16 16.86
CA ASN A 72 -0.19 3.22 17.71
C ASN A 72 -0.19 4.47 18.59
N GLU A 73 -0.48 5.63 18.05
CA GLU A 73 -0.59 6.87 18.81
C GLU A 73 -1.67 6.74 19.90
N ARG A 74 -2.82 6.14 19.55
CA ARG A 74 -3.91 5.97 20.50
C ARG A 74 -3.55 5.01 21.65
N VAL A 75 -2.86 3.90 21.37
CA VAL A 75 -2.40 2.95 22.39
C VAL A 75 -1.52 3.63 23.44
N THR A 76 -0.72 4.63 23.06
CA THR A 76 0.21 5.32 23.98
C THR A 76 -0.51 6.23 24.98
N VAL A 77 -1.65 6.82 24.58
CA VAL A 77 -2.42 7.77 25.39
C VAL A 77 -3.67 7.17 26.03
N GLU A 78 -4.03 5.93 25.70
CA GLU A 78 -5.23 5.28 26.21
C GLU A 78 -5.02 4.81 27.67
N GLU A 79 -5.94 5.19 28.55
CA GLU A 79 -5.90 4.84 29.98
C GLU A 79 -6.77 3.61 30.30
N ASP A 80 -7.84 3.38 29.53
CA ASP A 80 -8.73 2.22 29.74
C ASP A 80 -8.04 0.92 29.29
N ALA A 81 -7.85 0.00 30.23
CA ALA A 81 -7.19 -1.27 29.98
C ALA A 81 -7.91 -2.14 28.93
N LYS A 82 -9.26 -2.09 28.88
CA LYS A 82 -10.05 -2.88 27.91
C LYS A 82 -9.88 -2.31 26.49
N VAL A 83 -9.92 -0.99 26.36
CA VAL A 83 -9.70 -0.31 25.09
C VAL A 83 -8.27 -0.55 24.61
N LYS A 84 -7.30 -0.47 25.50
CA LYS A 84 -5.88 -0.74 25.18
C LYS A 84 -5.65 -2.14 24.65
N VAL A 85 -6.28 -3.15 25.24
CA VAL A 85 -6.24 -4.53 24.76
C VAL A 85 -6.86 -4.64 23.36
N ALA A 86 -8.00 -3.99 23.12
CA ALA A 86 -8.65 -3.97 21.81
C ALA A 86 -7.79 -3.29 20.73
N LEU A 87 -7.17 -2.16 21.04
CA LEU A 87 -6.23 -1.46 20.15
C LEU A 87 -5.01 -2.33 19.81
N GLN A 88 -4.43 -3.01 20.80
CA GLN A 88 -3.32 -3.93 20.57
C GLN A 88 -3.73 -5.14 19.73
N ALA A 89 -4.94 -5.67 19.94
CA ALA A 89 -5.47 -6.75 19.11
C ALA A 89 -5.67 -6.30 17.65
N ALA A 90 -6.21 -5.08 17.46
CA ALA A 90 -6.36 -4.48 16.14
C ALA A 90 -5.01 -4.32 15.42
N LEU A 91 -3.98 -3.81 16.11
CA LEU A 91 -2.63 -3.68 15.57
C LEU A 91 -2.04 -5.03 15.15
N ARG A 92 -2.15 -6.06 15.98
CA ARG A 92 -1.65 -7.42 15.66
C ARG A 92 -2.37 -8.00 14.41
N ALA A 93 -3.68 -7.79 14.29
CA ALA A 93 -4.43 -8.24 13.13
C ALA A 93 -3.95 -7.56 11.84
N MET A 94 -3.70 -6.25 11.90
CA MET A 94 -3.15 -5.47 10.78
C MET A 94 -1.73 -5.91 10.41
N GLU A 95 -0.86 -6.13 11.40
CA GLU A 95 0.52 -6.60 11.17
C GLU A 95 0.53 -7.95 10.45
N GLY A 96 -0.39 -8.85 10.81
CA GLY A 96 -0.55 -10.12 10.11
C GLY A 96 -0.92 -9.94 8.63
N GLN A 97 -1.84 -9.04 8.31
CA GLN A 97 -2.24 -8.75 6.93
C GLN A 97 -1.11 -8.07 6.14
N LEU A 98 -0.43 -7.08 6.73
CA LEU A 98 0.70 -6.39 6.10
C LEU A 98 1.86 -7.35 5.83
N ALA A 99 2.21 -8.20 6.80
CA ALA A 99 3.28 -9.20 6.66
C ALA A 99 3.01 -10.19 5.51
N TRP A 100 1.77 -10.58 5.27
CA TRP A 100 1.40 -11.39 4.10
C TRP A 100 1.59 -10.64 2.79
N GLY A 101 1.17 -9.37 2.72
CA GLY A 101 1.39 -8.52 1.55
C GLY A 101 2.87 -8.33 1.24
N GLU A 102 3.69 -8.07 2.26
CA GLU A 102 5.14 -7.95 2.12
C GLU A 102 5.80 -9.25 1.64
N ARG A 103 5.40 -10.41 2.19
CA ARG A 103 5.92 -11.72 1.77
C ARG A 103 5.56 -12.03 0.32
N LEU A 104 4.32 -11.78 -0.09
CA LEU A 104 3.89 -11.97 -1.47
C LEU A 104 4.62 -11.02 -2.42
N GLY A 105 4.77 -9.76 -2.03
CA GLY A 105 5.54 -8.77 -2.78
C GLY A 105 7.00 -9.16 -2.93
N ALA A 106 7.64 -9.62 -1.85
CA ALA A 106 9.02 -10.12 -1.88
C ALA A 106 9.18 -11.37 -2.76
N ALA A 107 8.23 -12.31 -2.68
CA ALA A 107 8.23 -13.52 -3.52
C ALA A 107 8.07 -13.14 -5.01
N PHE A 108 7.13 -12.25 -5.33
CA PHE A 108 6.92 -11.76 -6.70
C PHE A 108 8.18 -11.04 -7.23
N SER A 109 8.76 -10.14 -6.44
CA SER A 109 9.99 -9.43 -6.82
C SER A 109 11.16 -10.40 -7.00
N GLY A 110 11.28 -11.40 -6.14
CA GLY A 110 12.31 -12.44 -6.24
C GLY A 110 12.16 -13.28 -7.51
N ILE A 111 10.95 -13.73 -7.85
CA ILE A 111 10.66 -14.49 -9.07
C ILE A 111 10.93 -13.61 -10.30
N SER A 112 10.50 -12.37 -10.29
CA SER A 112 10.71 -11.42 -11.40
C SER A 112 12.20 -11.19 -11.65
N LEU A 113 12.96 -10.83 -10.60
CA LEU A 113 14.41 -10.64 -10.70
C LEU A 113 15.14 -11.92 -11.11
N GLY A 114 14.76 -13.06 -10.53
CA GLY A 114 15.29 -14.37 -10.87
C GLY A 114 15.05 -14.74 -12.33
N SER A 115 13.87 -14.43 -12.88
CA SER A 115 13.54 -14.65 -14.29
C SER A 115 14.42 -13.81 -15.22
N ILE A 116 14.64 -12.54 -14.89
CA ILE A 116 15.52 -11.65 -15.66
C ILE A 116 16.95 -12.21 -15.66
N LEU A 117 17.48 -12.57 -14.49
CA LEU A 117 18.82 -13.14 -14.36
C LEU A 117 18.94 -14.47 -15.09
N LEU A 118 17.90 -15.32 -15.07
CA LEU A 118 17.88 -16.57 -15.81
C LEU A 118 17.95 -16.34 -17.33
N LEU A 119 17.15 -15.40 -17.85
CA LEU A 119 17.18 -15.06 -19.27
C LEU A 119 18.54 -14.52 -19.72
N VAL A 120 19.16 -13.66 -18.89
CA VAL A 120 20.52 -13.16 -19.13
C VAL A 120 21.53 -14.30 -19.14
N ALA A 121 21.46 -15.19 -18.15
CA ALA A 121 22.37 -16.34 -18.04
C ALA A 121 22.20 -17.32 -19.21
N LEU A 122 20.97 -17.60 -19.63
CA LEU A 122 20.70 -18.43 -20.81
C LEU A 122 21.21 -17.78 -22.10
N GLY A 123 21.00 -16.47 -22.28
CA GLY A 123 21.53 -15.74 -23.42
C GLY A 123 23.06 -15.83 -23.49
N LEU A 124 23.73 -15.65 -22.36
CA LEU A 124 25.17 -15.77 -22.26
C LEU A 124 25.64 -17.22 -22.52
N ALA A 125 24.96 -18.22 -21.97
CA ALA A 125 25.29 -19.64 -22.16
C ALA A 125 25.17 -20.07 -23.62
N ILE A 126 24.13 -19.60 -24.33
CA ILE A 126 23.93 -19.90 -25.75
C ILE A 126 25.05 -19.25 -26.59
N THR A 127 25.34 -17.97 -26.37
CA THR A 127 26.36 -17.25 -27.15
C THR A 127 27.75 -17.82 -26.90
N TYR A 128 28.10 -18.12 -25.65
CA TYR A 128 29.38 -18.74 -25.31
C TYR A 128 29.48 -20.20 -25.80
N GLY A 129 28.40 -20.96 -25.62
CA GLY A 129 28.37 -22.39 -25.99
C GLY A 129 28.43 -22.62 -27.51
N LEU A 130 27.79 -21.76 -28.29
CA LEU A 130 27.77 -21.88 -29.77
C LEU A 130 28.98 -21.24 -30.44
N MET A 131 29.46 -20.10 -29.94
CA MET A 131 30.51 -19.32 -30.58
C MET A 131 31.89 -19.54 -29.94
N GLY A 132 31.97 -20.09 -28.75
CA GLY A 132 33.23 -20.33 -28.02
C GLY A 132 34.02 -19.07 -27.66
N VAL A 133 33.42 -17.88 -27.86
CA VAL A 133 34.06 -16.59 -27.63
C VAL A 133 33.26 -15.83 -26.57
N ILE A 134 33.94 -15.27 -25.58
CA ILE A 134 33.34 -14.40 -24.57
C ILE A 134 32.92 -13.09 -25.27
N ASN A 135 31.62 -12.91 -25.48
CA ASN A 135 31.11 -11.70 -26.10
C ASN A 135 30.80 -10.63 -25.02
N MET A 136 31.71 -9.67 -24.88
CA MET A 136 31.55 -8.55 -23.94
C MET A 136 30.37 -7.60 -24.33
N ALA A 137 29.92 -7.64 -25.60
CA ALA A 137 28.76 -6.84 -26.06
C ALA A 137 27.45 -7.17 -25.34
N HIS A 138 27.33 -8.32 -24.66
CA HIS A 138 26.16 -8.68 -23.90
C HIS A 138 25.87 -7.68 -22.75
N GLY A 139 26.92 -7.23 -22.07
CA GLY A 139 26.78 -6.18 -21.03
C GLY A 139 26.36 -4.82 -21.62
N GLU A 140 26.88 -4.49 -22.80
CA GLU A 140 26.50 -3.25 -23.50
C GLU A 140 25.04 -3.29 -23.94
N LEU A 141 24.56 -4.42 -24.45
CA LEU A 141 23.15 -4.60 -24.83
C LEU A 141 22.20 -4.47 -23.62
N MET A 142 22.59 -5.03 -22.47
CA MET A 142 21.81 -4.85 -21.22
C MET A 142 21.77 -3.38 -20.78
N MET A 143 22.89 -2.68 -20.87
CA MET A 143 22.98 -1.26 -20.54
C MET A 143 22.09 -0.43 -21.49
N ILE A 144 22.13 -0.70 -22.79
CA ILE A 144 21.28 -0.03 -23.78
C ILE A 144 19.81 -0.27 -23.48
N GLY A 145 19.40 -1.51 -23.17
CA GLY A 145 18.03 -1.85 -22.79
C GLY A 145 17.56 -1.11 -21.52
N ALA A 146 18.40 -1.08 -20.49
CA ALA A 146 18.09 -0.35 -19.25
C ALA A 146 17.94 1.15 -19.50
N TYR A 147 18.83 1.73 -20.32
CA TYR A 147 18.78 3.14 -20.66
C TYR A 147 17.56 3.49 -21.52
N ALA A 148 17.21 2.64 -22.48
CA ALA A 148 16.00 2.79 -23.30
C ALA A 148 14.74 2.81 -22.41
N THR A 149 14.63 1.87 -21.47
CA THR A 149 13.52 1.82 -20.50
C THR A 149 13.44 3.10 -19.67
N TYR A 150 14.60 3.61 -19.19
CA TYR A 150 14.66 4.87 -18.45
C TYR A 150 14.16 6.07 -19.27
N VAL A 151 14.55 6.17 -20.54
CA VAL A 151 14.12 7.24 -21.45
C VAL A 151 12.61 7.14 -21.69
N VAL A 152 12.09 5.95 -22.00
CA VAL A 152 10.67 5.71 -22.22
C VAL A 152 9.87 6.09 -20.96
N GLN A 153 10.33 5.68 -19.78
CA GLN A 153 9.72 6.05 -18.51
C GLN A 153 9.63 7.59 -18.36
N GLY A 154 10.71 8.32 -18.65
CA GLY A 154 10.73 9.77 -18.59
C GLY A 154 9.75 10.43 -19.57
N VAL A 155 9.61 9.86 -20.77
CA VAL A 155 8.63 10.33 -21.77
C VAL A 155 7.20 10.11 -21.28
N PHE A 156 6.89 8.92 -20.75
CA PHE A 156 5.56 8.61 -20.20
C PHE A 156 5.20 9.50 -19.02
N GLN A 157 6.13 9.73 -18.09
CA GLN A 157 5.90 10.65 -16.96
C GLN A 157 5.56 12.06 -17.42
N LYS A 158 6.23 12.55 -18.48
CA LYS A 158 6.08 13.93 -18.96
C LYS A 158 4.85 14.13 -19.82
N PHE A 159 4.54 13.18 -20.72
CA PHE A 159 3.51 13.35 -21.74
C PHE A 159 2.24 12.54 -21.47
N PHE A 160 2.32 11.45 -20.70
CA PHE A 160 1.20 10.53 -20.45
C PHE A 160 1.08 10.11 -18.99
N PRO A 161 0.94 11.06 -18.02
CA PRO A 161 0.93 10.73 -16.60
C PRO A 161 -0.21 9.77 -16.20
N GLY A 162 -1.35 9.80 -16.92
CA GLY A 162 -2.48 8.90 -16.68
C GLY A 162 -2.31 7.47 -17.22
N ALA A 163 -1.30 7.25 -18.06
CA ALA A 163 -0.97 5.95 -18.65
C ALA A 163 0.42 5.45 -18.22
N PHE A 164 0.93 5.99 -17.11
CA PHE A 164 2.28 5.68 -16.63
C PHE A 164 2.54 4.18 -16.45
N ASP A 165 1.55 3.43 -15.96
CA ASP A 165 1.68 1.98 -15.73
C ASP A 165 1.91 1.16 -17.01
N TRP A 166 1.64 1.75 -18.19
CA TRP A 166 1.81 1.10 -19.48
C TRP A 166 3.21 1.23 -20.09
N TYR A 167 4.11 2.02 -19.49
CA TYR A 167 5.47 2.24 -20.03
C TYR A 167 6.30 0.94 -20.11
N LEU A 168 5.97 -0.08 -19.31
CA LEU A 168 6.66 -1.39 -19.35
C LEU A 168 6.30 -2.23 -20.59
N VAL A 169 5.23 -1.87 -21.31
CA VAL A 169 4.76 -2.60 -22.50
C VAL A 169 5.26 -1.93 -23.79
N ALA A 170 5.73 -0.69 -23.72
CA ALA A 170 6.27 0.08 -24.82
C ALA A 170 7.76 -0.18 -25.05
#